data_7b231169a3384b0c3c293c4edbf44c6d
#
_entry.id   7b231169a3384b0c3c293c4edbf44c6d
#
_cell.length_a   1.000
_cell.length_b   1.000
_cell.length_c   1.000
_cell.angle_alpha   90.00
_cell.angle_beta   90.00
_cell.angle_gamma   90.00
#
_symmetry.space_group_name_H-M   'P 1'
#
loop_
_entity.id
_entity.type
_entity.pdbx_description
1 polymer ?
#
loop_
_entity_poly.entity_id
_entity_poly.type
_entity_poly.pdbx_seq_one_letter_code
_entity_poly.pdbx_strand_id
1 'polypeptide(L)'
;MSLTPLIHASSQRDSMILEQRFGAAQVAMRAADILLQRASTGQAASPDTFRREIFRTGWQLISEQHAVGSLVNLLDGLLWGLESAETPHELHATTQHVINTYRHQLTQRVFDSAAHSLSVLAPCRRIVIHGYSTTVQYALQHALRSGQRVDVDCINDGNTATHDALRNRIAAIGLHVESVEIHDVPQRISAYDAVVVGADTLDMYGLANSDGTRQLAELANQHHVPFFAFCTSEKFLPNVFYTAPLQAIPFDISQSTTNTIHRTIDRTPIEHISAVITERGPLPAPAVVAWLATTQLHPWLIGRGRSLPTTL
;
A
#
# COMPACT_ATOMS: atom_id res chain seq x y z
N MET A 1 -1.34 35.72 22.66
CA MET A 1 -0.02 35.38 22.11
C MET A 1 -0.21 34.22 21.16
N SER A 2 -0.14 34.51 19.89
CA SER A 2 -0.37 33.56 18.74
C SER A 2 0.85 32.68 18.58
N LEU A 3 0.65 31.36 18.56
CA LEU A 3 1.68 30.38 18.18
C LEU A 3 1.30 29.77 16.82
N THR A 4 1.51 30.55 15.76
CA THR A 4 1.70 30.00 14.44
C THR A 4 3.15 30.24 14.07
N PRO A 5 3.96 29.21 13.96
CA PRO A 5 5.02 29.30 13.00
C PRO A 5 5.43 27.97 12.35
N LEU A 6 5.94 28.09 11.14
CA LEU A 6 6.93 27.22 10.52
C LEU A 6 6.47 25.83 10.06
N ILE A 7 5.53 25.79 9.11
CA ILE A 7 5.26 24.59 8.32
C ILE A 7 5.64 24.81 6.82
N HIS A 8 6.70 25.51 6.52
CA HIS A 8 7.03 25.80 5.11
C HIS A 8 8.45 25.44 4.63
N ALA A 9 9.30 24.81 5.43
CA ALA A 9 10.63 24.40 4.97
C ALA A 9 11.08 22.99 5.37
N SER A 10 10.29 22.24 6.14
CA SER A 10 10.64 20.87 6.58
C SER A 10 9.96 19.77 5.73
N SER A 11 9.03 20.11 4.83
CA SER A 11 8.10 19.17 4.25
C SER A 11 8.74 18.09 3.35
N GLN A 12 9.86 18.35 2.67
CA GLN A 12 10.48 17.37 1.78
C GLN A 12 11.40 16.37 2.51
N ARG A 13 12.16 16.82 3.50
CA ARG A 13 13.01 15.90 4.29
C ARG A 13 12.17 15.04 5.26
N ASP A 14 11.11 15.62 5.82
CA ASP A 14 10.21 14.90 6.74
C ASP A 14 9.38 13.86 6.00
N SER A 15 9.00 14.06 4.72
CA SER A 15 8.35 13.05 3.92
C SER A 15 9.26 11.85 3.65
N MET A 16 10.54 12.06 3.35
CA MET A 16 11.52 11.01 3.12
C MET A 16 11.77 10.12 4.35
N ILE A 17 11.82 10.72 5.55
CA ILE A 17 12.03 9.99 6.81
C ILE A 17 10.78 9.22 7.22
N LEU A 18 9.60 9.67 6.80
CA LEU A 18 8.32 9.06 7.13
C LEU A 18 8.04 7.79 6.32
N GLU A 19 8.52 7.71 5.07
CA GLU A 19 8.35 6.53 4.20
C GLU A 19 8.99 5.26 4.74
N GLN A 20 10.15 5.38 5.38
CA GLN A 20 10.82 4.23 5.99
C GLN A 20 10.09 3.69 7.23
N ARG A 21 9.13 4.45 7.79
CA ARG A 21 8.44 4.12 9.05
C ARG A 21 6.97 3.74 8.88
N PHE A 22 6.38 3.94 7.69
CA PHE A 22 4.95 3.74 7.49
C PHE A 22 4.66 2.75 6.35
N GLY A 23 3.71 1.82 6.60
CA GLY A 23 3.18 0.96 5.54
C GLY A 23 2.24 1.70 4.59
N ALA A 24 1.94 1.11 3.44
CA ALA A 24 1.14 1.70 2.36
C ALA A 24 -0.20 2.32 2.82
N ALA A 25 -0.88 1.69 3.77
CA ALA A 25 -2.15 2.21 4.33
C ALA A 25 -1.96 3.58 5.03
N GLN A 26 -0.85 3.78 5.73
CA GLN A 26 -0.56 5.05 6.42
C GLN A 26 -0.14 6.13 5.42
N VAL A 27 0.58 5.76 4.37
CA VAL A 27 0.90 6.66 3.23
C VAL A 27 -0.38 7.15 2.58
N ALA A 28 -1.34 6.25 2.30
CA ALA A 28 -2.62 6.60 1.71
C ALA A 28 -3.47 7.51 2.62
N MET A 29 -3.49 7.26 3.94
CA MET A 29 -4.18 8.13 4.91
C MET A 29 -3.60 9.56 4.89
N ARG A 30 -2.29 9.68 4.80
CA ARG A 30 -1.60 10.96 4.77
C ARG A 30 -1.82 11.70 3.45
N ALA A 31 -1.82 10.98 2.33
CA ALA A 31 -2.19 11.55 1.04
C ALA A 31 -3.63 12.09 1.05
N ALA A 32 -4.55 11.38 1.70
CA ALA A 32 -5.92 11.84 1.90
C ALA A 32 -5.98 13.15 2.71
N ASP A 33 -5.14 13.33 3.75
CA ASP A 33 -5.02 14.59 4.50
C ASP A 33 -4.54 15.74 3.61
N ILE A 34 -3.51 15.50 2.81
CA ILE A 34 -2.95 16.51 1.89
C ILE A 34 -3.99 16.93 0.85
N LEU A 35 -4.70 15.98 0.24
CA LEU A 35 -5.74 16.26 -0.75
C LEU A 35 -6.91 17.04 -0.13
N LEU A 36 -7.31 16.69 1.10
CA LEU A 36 -8.35 17.41 1.83
C LEU A 36 -7.91 18.84 2.17
N GLN A 37 -6.69 19.02 2.63
CA GLN A 37 -6.11 20.34 2.88
C GLN A 37 -6.05 21.16 1.60
N ARG A 38 -5.61 20.57 0.48
CA ARG A 38 -5.60 21.24 -0.83
C ARG A 38 -6.99 21.72 -1.23
N ALA A 39 -7.98 20.84 -1.10
CA ALA A 39 -9.37 21.19 -1.38
C ALA A 39 -9.87 22.35 -0.53
N SER A 40 -9.51 22.40 0.77
CA SER A 40 -9.99 23.42 1.70
C SER A 40 -9.31 24.79 1.54
N THR A 41 -8.05 24.81 1.08
CA THR A 41 -7.25 26.04 0.94
C THR A 41 -7.21 26.58 -0.47
N GLY A 42 -7.60 25.77 -1.46
CA GLY A 42 -7.59 26.13 -2.88
C GLY A 42 -8.67 27.18 -3.20
N GLN A 43 -8.26 28.24 -3.89
CA GLN A 43 -9.17 29.26 -4.45
C GLN A 43 -9.30 29.03 -5.97
N ALA A 44 -9.87 27.87 -6.34
CA ALA A 44 -10.02 27.54 -7.74
C ALA A 44 -11.08 28.44 -8.40
N ALA A 45 -10.72 29.03 -9.53
CA ALA A 45 -11.59 29.96 -10.27
C ALA A 45 -12.79 29.27 -10.97
N SER A 46 -12.73 27.94 -11.10
CA SER A 46 -13.79 27.13 -11.73
C SER A 46 -13.74 25.68 -11.26
N PRO A 47 -14.83 24.90 -11.43
CA PRO A 47 -14.86 23.46 -11.17
C PRO A 47 -13.73 22.70 -11.87
N ASP A 48 -13.46 23.01 -13.13
CA ASP A 48 -12.39 22.39 -13.90
C ASP A 48 -11.00 22.69 -13.33
N THR A 49 -10.77 23.92 -12.91
CA THR A 49 -9.51 24.30 -12.26
C THR A 49 -9.33 23.52 -10.97
N PHE A 50 -10.39 23.36 -10.17
CA PHE A 50 -10.36 22.57 -8.94
C PHE A 50 -9.99 21.11 -9.21
N ARG A 51 -10.68 20.45 -10.16
CA ARG A 51 -10.39 19.04 -10.53
C ARG A 51 -8.94 18.85 -10.98
N ARG A 52 -8.40 19.80 -11.79
CA ARG A 52 -7.00 19.80 -12.24
C ARG A 52 -6.03 19.93 -11.10
N GLU A 53 -6.31 20.76 -10.11
CA GLU A 53 -5.46 20.95 -8.94
C GLU A 53 -5.45 19.71 -8.06
N ILE A 54 -6.62 19.08 -7.81
CA ILE A 54 -6.70 17.80 -7.09
C ILE A 54 -5.93 16.72 -7.83
N PHE A 55 -6.11 16.62 -9.16
CA PHE A 55 -5.36 15.65 -9.97
C PHE A 55 -3.85 15.88 -9.88
N ARG A 56 -3.37 17.12 -10.07
CA ARG A 56 -1.92 17.44 -9.99
C ARG A 56 -1.33 17.07 -8.65
N THR A 57 -2.01 17.42 -7.55
CA THR A 57 -1.56 17.07 -6.21
C THR A 57 -1.52 15.56 -6.01
N GLY A 58 -2.57 14.85 -6.40
CA GLY A 58 -2.63 13.38 -6.31
C GLY A 58 -1.58 12.70 -7.19
N TRP A 59 -1.37 13.20 -8.42
CA TRP A 59 -0.36 12.67 -9.32
C TRP A 59 1.06 12.88 -8.81
N GLN A 60 1.33 14.03 -8.21
CA GLN A 60 2.62 14.29 -7.55
C GLN A 60 2.85 13.28 -6.42
N LEU A 61 1.86 13.06 -5.55
CA LEU A 61 1.95 12.05 -4.49
C LEU A 61 2.21 10.64 -5.04
N ILE A 62 1.53 10.24 -6.12
CA ILE A 62 1.74 8.95 -6.78
C ILE A 62 3.18 8.82 -7.31
N SER A 63 3.72 9.91 -7.89
CA SER A 63 5.06 9.91 -8.50
C SER A 63 6.19 9.88 -7.47
N GLU A 64 5.92 10.29 -6.24
CA GLU A 64 6.89 10.39 -5.15
C GLU A 64 6.87 9.20 -4.19
N GLN A 65 5.84 8.34 -4.26
CA GLN A 65 5.58 7.31 -3.25
C GLN A 65 5.59 5.90 -3.85
N HIS A 66 5.89 4.91 -2.99
CA HIS A 66 5.88 3.50 -3.37
C HIS A 66 4.49 2.82 -3.25
N ALA A 67 3.57 3.40 -2.47
CA ALA A 67 2.20 2.90 -2.30
C ALA A 67 1.29 3.24 -3.48
N VAL A 68 1.76 3.01 -4.71
CA VAL A 68 1.12 3.48 -5.94
C VAL A 68 -0.33 3.00 -6.05
N GLY A 69 -0.60 1.73 -5.74
CA GLY A 69 -1.95 1.18 -5.84
C GLY A 69 -2.96 1.93 -4.97
N SER A 70 -2.66 2.13 -3.69
CA SER A 70 -3.56 2.84 -2.76
C SER A 70 -3.76 4.30 -3.15
N LEU A 71 -2.72 4.97 -3.67
CA LEU A 71 -2.80 6.37 -4.07
C LEU A 71 -3.60 6.55 -5.38
N VAL A 72 -3.41 5.64 -6.33
CA VAL A 72 -4.20 5.65 -7.58
C VAL A 72 -5.67 5.40 -7.26
N ASN A 73 -6.00 4.43 -6.41
CA ASN A 73 -7.39 4.14 -6.05
C ASN A 73 -8.04 5.30 -5.24
N LEU A 74 -7.28 5.99 -4.38
CA LEU A 74 -7.76 7.21 -3.72
C LEU A 74 -8.07 8.32 -4.73
N LEU A 75 -7.15 8.59 -5.64
CA LEU A 75 -7.31 9.62 -6.66
C LEU A 75 -8.43 9.26 -7.65
N ASP A 76 -8.56 8.00 -8.01
CA ASP A 76 -9.64 7.48 -8.85
C ASP A 76 -11.02 7.78 -8.25
N GLY A 77 -11.22 7.42 -6.98
CA GLY A 77 -12.47 7.70 -6.28
C GLY A 77 -12.79 9.20 -6.18
N LEU A 78 -11.76 10.04 -5.98
CA LEU A 78 -11.94 11.50 -5.99
C LEU A 78 -12.35 12.04 -7.36
N LEU A 79 -11.71 11.60 -8.42
CA LEU A 79 -12.00 12.06 -9.78
C LEU A 79 -13.43 11.70 -10.18
N TRP A 80 -13.85 10.46 -9.96
CA TRP A 80 -15.22 10.01 -10.21
C TRP A 80 -16.24 10.79 -9.36
N GLY A 81 -15.96 10.97 -8.08
CA GLY A 81 -16.85 11.73 -7.18
C GLY A 81 -17.02 13.18 -7.62
N LEU A 82 -15.98 13.81 -8.14
CA LEU A 82 -15.97 15.22 -8.51
C LEU A 82 -16.57 15.51 -9.92
N GLU A 83 -16.86 14.48 -10.74
CA GLU A 83 -17.36 14.71 -12.11
C GLU A 83 -18.66 15.53 -12.16
N SER A 84 -19.57 15.29 -11.23
CA SER A 84 -20.89 15.94 -11.20
C SER A 84 -20.97 17.20 -10.33
N ALA A 85 -19.89 17.57 -9.64
CA ALA A 85 -19.89 18.74 -8.76
C ALA A 85 -19.63 20.03 -9.55
N GLU A 86 -20.57 20.95 -9.54
CA GLU A 86 -20.56 22.17 -10.37
C GLU A 86 -20.28 23.44 -9.55
N THR A 87 -20.51 23.42 -8.25
CA THR A 87 -20.29 24.57 -7.37
C THR A 87 -19.11 24.37 -6.44
N PRO A 88 -18.44 25.45 -5.97
CA PRO A 88 -17.38 25.34 -4.97
C PRO A 88 -17.81 24.58 -3.71
N HIS A 89 -19.04 24.77 -3.27
CA HIS A 89 -19.59 24.08 -2.11
C HIS A 89 -19.69 22.57 -2.35
N GLU A 90 -20.22 22.14 -3.49
CA GLU A 90 -20.32 20.73 -3.88
C GLU A 90 -18.94 20.09 -4.02
N LEU A 91 -17.97 20.78 -4.65
CA LEU A 91 -16.61 20.30 -4.81
C LEU A 91 -15.94 20.00 -3.45
N HIS A 92 -16.06 20.92 -2.50
CA HIS A 92 -15.53 20.73 -1.15
C HIS A 92 -16.26 19.62 -0.39
N ALA A 93 -17.59 19.62 -0.39
CA ALA A 93 -18.40 18.63 0.29
C ALA A 93 -18.14 17.22 -0.27
N THR A 94 -18.06 17.08 -1.59
CA THR A 94 -17.76 15.81 -2.26
C THR A 94 -16.36 15.32 -1.94
N THR A 95 -15.35 16.22 -2.00
CA THR A 95 -13.97 15.85 -1.63
C THR A 95 -13.92 15.32 -0.20
N GLN A 96 -14.54 16.01 0.75
CA GLN A 96 -14.59 15.60 2.15
C GLN A 96 -15.32 14.26 2.33
N HIS A 97 -16.44 14.08 1.64
CA HIS A 97 -17.22 12.85 1.67
C HIS A 97 -16.41 11.65 1.14
N VAL A 98 -15.82 11.78 -0.05
CA VAL A 98 -15.02 10.70 -0.68
C VAL A 98 -13.83 10.33 0.19
N ILE A 99 -13.09 11.32 0.70
CA ILE A 99 -11.93 11.06 1.57
C ILE A 99 -12.34 10.36 2.87
N ASN A 100 -13.40 10.80 3.53
CA ASN A 100 -13.86 10.19 4.76
C ASN A 100 -14.37 8.76 4.52
N THR A 101 -15.07 8.52 3.41
CA THR A 101 -15.50 7.21 2.97
C THR A 101 -14.30 6.29 2.70
N TYR A 102 -13.29 6.78 1.99
CA TYR A 102 -12.05 6.04 1.72
C TYR A 102 -11.34 5.63 3.02
N ARG A 103 -11.17 6.55 3.97
CA ARG A 103 -10.55 6.27 5.27
C ARG A 103 -11.30 5.21 6.06
N HIS A 104 -12.62 5.31 6.09
CA HIS A 104 -13.46 4.32 6.76
C HIS A 104 -13.31 2.93 6.10
N GLN A 105 -13.43 2.87 4.78
CA GLN A 105 -13.26 1.63 4.01
C GLN A 105 -11.87 1.03 4.16
N LEU A 106 -10.80 1.85 4.12
CA LEU A 106 -9.43 1.39 4.33
C LEU A 106 -9.28 0.71 5.70
N THR A 107 -9.79 1.34 6.75
CA THR A 107 -9.77 0.78 8.10
C THR A 107 -10.57 -0.53 8.17
N GLN A 108 -11.78 -0.55 7.62
CA GLN A 108 -12.63 -1.72 7.62
C GLN A 108 -12.00 -2.90 6.87
N ARG A 109 -11.44 -2.65 5.68
CA ARG A 109 -10.75 -3.69 4.88
C ARG A 109 -9.59 -4.33 5.63
N VAL A 110 -8.81 -3.55 6.40
CA VAL A 110 -7.73 -4.10 7.23
C VAL A 110 -8.27 -5.04 8.29
N PHE A 111 -9.39 -4.70 8.96
CA PHE A 111 -10.01 -5.56 9.96
C PHE A 111 -10.63 -6.82 9.32
N ASP A 112 -11.29 -6.68 8.19
CA ASP A 112 -11.89 -7.82 7.50
C ASP A 112 -10.81 -8.77 6.96
N SER A 113 -9.71 -8.24 6.41
CA SER A 113 -8.54 -9.04 6.01
C SER A 113 -7.93 -9.77 7.22
N ALA A 114 -7.87 -9.11 8.38
CA ALA A 114 -7.40 -9.74 9.61
C ALA A 114 -8.32 -10.89 10.04
N ALA A 115 -9.64 -10.76 9.93
CA ALA A 115 -10.56 -11.85 10.22
C ALA A 115 -10.35 -13.05 9.28
N HIS A 116 -10.15 -12.80 8.00
CA HIS A 116 -9.88 -13.85 7.01
C HIS A 116 -8.51 -14.52 7.16
N SER A 117 -7.56 -13.87 7.84
CA SER A 117 -6.22 -14.42 8.07
C SER A 117 -6.22 -15.72 8.85
N LEU A 118 -7.25 -15.96 9.67
CA LEU A 118 -7.35 -17.20 10.45
C LEU A 118 -7.38 -18.45 9.57
N SER A 119 -7.94 -18.38 8.38
CA SER A 119 -7.98 -19.51 7.45
C SER A 119 -6.60 -20.03 7.04
N VAL A 120 -5.58 -19.18 7.08
CA VAL A 120 -4.20 -19.52 6.71
C VAL A 120 -3.26 -19.57 7.91
N LEU A 121 -3.54 -18.82 8.98
CA LEU A 121 -2.70 -18.80 10.19
C LEU A 121 -3.08 -19.88 11.22
N ALA A 122 -4.33 -20.38 11.21
CA ALA A 122 -4.77 -21.38 12.20
C ALA A 122 -3.91 -22.66 12.23
N PRO A 123 -3.43 -23.21 11.11
CA PRO A 123 -2.57 -24.40 11.15
C PRO A 123 -1.11 -24.07 11.52
N CYS A 124 -0.71 -22.78 11.56
CA CYS A 124 0.67 -22.39 11.76
C CYS A 124 1.05 -22.33 13.25
N ARG A 125 2.21 -22.85 13.58
CA ARG A 125 2.87 -22.74 14.89
C ARG A 125 4.03 -21.76 14.86
N ARG A 126 4.77 -21.71 13.75
CA ARG A 126 5.89 -20.81 13.55
C ARG A 126 5.86 -20.22 12.14
N ILE A 127 5.92 -18.91 12.06
CA ILE A 127 5.95 -18.18 10.78
C ILE A 127 7.15 -17.24 10.73
N VAL A 128 7.57 -16.92 9.52
CA VAL A 128 8.53 -15.82 9.29
C VAL A 128 7.86 -14.68 8.57
N ILE A 129 8.15 -13.44 9.01
CA ILE A 129 7.61 -12.22 8.41
C ILE A 129 8.75 -11.33 7.91
N HIS A 130 8.50 -10.65 6.78
CA HIS A 130 9.43 -9.71 6.17
C HIS A 130 8.75 -8.39 5.84
N GLY A 131 9.44 -7.29 6.18
CA GLY A 131 8.96 -5.94 5.96
C GLY A 131 7.85 -5.51 6.93
N TYR A 132 7.70 -4.19 7.08
CA TYR A 132 6.68 -3.62 7.95
C TYR A 132 5.31 -3.61 7.26
N SER A 133 4.30 -4.21 7.88
CA SER A 133 2.92 -4.20 7.38
C SER A 133 1.90 -4.08 8.51
N THR A 134 1.09 -3.03 8.44
CA THR A 134 -0.04 -2.83 9.35
C THR A 134 -1.08 -3.94 9.21
N THR A 135 -1.33 -4.42 7.99
CA THR A 135 -2.28 -5.51 7.73
C THR A 135 -1.84 -6.82 8.39
N VAL A 136 -0.55 -7.17 8.26
CA VAL A 136 0.04 -8.33 8.94
C VAL A 136 -0.06 -8.20 10.46
N GLN A 137 0.26 -7.01 10.99
CA GLN A 137 0.15 -6.75 12.42
C GLN A 137 -1.28 -6.99 12.95
N TYR A 138 -2.30 -6.46 12.29
CA TYR A 138 -3.70 -6.67 12.68
C TYR A 138 -4.14 -8.13 12.54
N ALA A 139 -3.66 -8.83 11.51
CA ALA A 139 -3.91 -10.26 11.34
C ALA A 139 -3.37 -11.08 12.50
N LEU A 140 -2.13 -10.85 12.91
CA LEU A 140 -1.51 -11.51 14.06
C LEU A 140 -2.21 -11.18 15.37
N GLN A 141 -2.59 -9.92 15.56
CA GLN A 141 -3.37 -9.51 16.73
C GLN A 141 -4.74 -10.21 16.78
N HIS A 142 -5.42 -10.32 15.64
CA HIS A 142 -6.69 -11.02 15.54
C HIS A 142 -6.53 -12.52 15.82
N ALA A 143 -5.51 -13.16 15.27
CA ALA A 143 -5.19 -14.57 15.52
C ALA A 143 -4.98 -14.82 17.03
N LEU A 144 -4.18 -14.00 17.70
CA LEU A 144 -3.96 -14.12 19.14
C LEU A 144 -5.24 -13.96 19.95
N ARG A 145 -6.07 -12.96 19.64
CA ARG A 145 -7.37 -12.75 20.29
C ARG A 145 -8.35 -13.90 20.08
N SER A 146 -8.21 -14.62 18.98
CA SER A 146 -8.98 -15.84 18.67
C SER A 146 -8.40 -17.11 19.33
N GLY A 147 -7.42 -16.96 20.21
CA GLY A 147 -6.79 -18.08 20.93
C GLY A 147 -5.65 -18.77 20.19
N GLN A 148 -5.31 -18.30 18.98
CA GLN A 148 -4.21 -18.85 18.19
C GLN A 148 -2.87 -18.31 18.72
N ARG A 149 -1.92 -19.22 18.99
CA ARG A 149 -0.57 -18.86 19.35
C ARG A 149 0.37 -19.27 18.23
N VAL A 150 1.10 -18.29 17.72
CA VAL A 150 2.09 -18.49 16.66
C VAL A 150 3.40 -17.79 17.06
N ASP A 151 4.51 -18.48 16.95
CA ASP A 151 5.84 -17.89 17.09
C ASP A 151 6.20 -17.16 15.81
N VAL A 152 6.75 -15.96 15.94
CA VAL A 152 7.02 -15.06 14.81
C VAL A 152 8.51 -14.76 14.74
N ASP A 153 9.14 -15.13 13.65
CA ASP A 153 10.48 -14.66 13.33
C ASP A 153 10.40 -13.46 12.41
N CYS A 154 11.04 -12.34 12.81
CA CYS A 154 11.14 -11.12 12.01
C CYS A 154 12.47 -11.09 11.28
N ILE A 155 12.45 -11.02 9.95
CA ILE A 155 13.69 -10.93 9.15
C ILE A 155 14.33 -9.56 9.36
N ASN A 156 15.63 -9.58 9.73
CA ASN A 156 16.49 -8.41 9.71
C ASN A 156 17.22 -8.36 8.37
N ASP A 157 16.85 -7.37 7.54
CA ASP A 157 17.40 -7.09 6.22
C ASP A 157 18.52 -6.04 6.25
N GLY A 158 18.99 -5.67 7.45
CA GLY A 158 19.96 -4.61 7.67
C GLY A 158 19.33 -3.22 7.89
N ASN A 159 18.03 -3.06 7.70
CA ASN A 159 17.31 -1.84 8.08
C ASN A 159 16.85 -1.92 9.54
N THR A 160 17.79 -1.70 10.43
CA THR A 160 17.59 -1.86 11.88
C THR A 160 16.38 -1.06 12.41
N ALA A 161 16.16 0.15 11.93
CA ALA A 161 15.05 0.99 12.41
C ALA A 161 13.67 0.41 12.06
N THR A 162 13.51 -0.11 10.84
CA THR A 162 12.26 -0.74 10.40
C THR A 162 12.06 -2.09 11.08
N HIS A 163 13.13 -2.89 11.19
CA HIS A 163 13.13 -4.17 11.87
C HIS A 163 12.75 -4.03 13.36
N ASP A 164 13.40 -3.13 14.11
CA ASP A 164 13.10 -2.91 15.52
C ASP A 164 11.68 -2.40 15.74
N ALA A 165 11.21 -1.50 14.88
CA ALA A 165 9.82 -1.03 14.94
C ALA A 165 8.82 -2.17 14.74
N LEU A 166 9.06 -3.06 13.76
CA LEU A 166 8.23 -4.24 13.50
C LEU A 166 8.24 -5.18 14.71
N ARG A 167 9.42 -5.61 15.14
CA ARG A 167 9.61 -6.53 16.27
C ARG A 167 8.93 -6.02 17.55
N ASN A 168 9.16 -4.75 17.89
CA ASN A 168 8.57 -4.15 19.09
C ASN A 168 7.03 -4.11 19.01
N ARG A 169 6.46 -3.87 17.84
CA ARG A 169 5.00 -3.88 17.65
C ARG A 169 4.41 -5.27 17.77
N ILE A 170 5.06 -6.29 17.20
CA ILE A 170 4.60 -7.68 17.33
C ILE A 170 4.74 -8.16 18.77
N ALA A 171 5.85 -7.83 19.46
CA ALA A 171 6.01 -8.13 20.88
C ALA A 171 4.95 -7.43 21.76
N ALA A 172 4.60 -6.17 21.44
CA ALA A 172 3.58 -5.42 22.16
C ALA A 172 2.15 -6.02 22.03
N ILE A 173 1.90 -6.83 20.99
CA ILE A 173 0.66 -7.60 20.84
C ILE A 173 0.61 -8.77 21.84
N GLY A 174 1.76 -9.23 22.37
CA GLY A 174 1.89 -10.36 23.28
C GLY A 174 2.29 -11.68 22.60
N LEU A 175 2.79 -11.61 21.36
CA LEU A 175 3.35 -12.78 20.67
C LEU A 175 4.83 -12.95 21.00
N HIS A 176 5.31 -14.21 20.96
CA HIS A 176 6.73 -14.52 21.01
C HIS A 176 7.37 -14.13 19.66
N VAL A 177 8.44 -13.32 19.75
CA VAL A 177 9.10 -12.76 18.57
C VAL A 177 10.59 -12.95 18.66
N GLU A 178 11.17 -13.58 17.65
CA GLU A 178 12.61 -13.68 17.45
C GLU A 178 13.07 -12.84 16.26
N SER A 179 14.35 -12.55 16.20
CA SER A 179 15.01 -11.93 15.05
C SER A 179 15.78 -13.00 14.28
N VAL A 180 15.68 -12.99 12.96
CA VAL A 180 16.47 -13.85 12.09
C VAL A 180 17.17 -12.96 11.04
N GLU A 181 18.48 -13.14 10.91
CA GLU A 181 19.24 -12.45 9.87
C GLU A 181 18.86 -12.99 8.48
N ILE A 182 18.75 -12.11 7.50
CA ILE A 182 18.31 -12.50 6.15
C ILE A 182 19.18 -13.62 5.55
N HIS A 183 20.47 -13.65 5.84
CA HIS A 183 21.40 -14.68 5.34
C HIS A 183 21.24 -16.05 6.04
N ASP A 184 20.55 -16.11 7.20
CA ASP A 184 20.27 -17.35 7.93
C ASP A 184 18.93 -17.99 7.51
N VAL A 185 18.07 -17.22 6.82
CA VAL A 185 16.74 -17.68 6.40
C VAL A 185 16.82 -18.96 5.54
N PRO A 186 17.76 -19.10 4.57
CA PRO A 186 17.84 -20.32 3.76
C PRO A 186 18.01 -21.61 4.57
N GLN A 187 18.76 -21.59 5.67
CA GLN A 187 18.94 -22.77 6.52
C GLN A 187 17.72 -23.06 7.40
N ARG A 188 16.85 -22.05 7.61
CA ARG A 188 15.72 -22.14 8.53
C ARG A 188 14.37 -22.25 7.82
N ILE A 189 14.31 -22.01 6.51
CA ILE A 189 13.04 -21.85 5.79
C ILE A 189 12.10 -23.05 5.97
N SER A 190 12.61 -24.27 5.94
CA SER A 190 11.82 -25.50 6.11
C SER A 190 11.29 -25.71 7.55
N ALA A 191 11.71 -24.88 8.51
CA ALA A 191 11.20 -24.92 9.88
C ALA A 191 9.98 -24.00 10.09
N TYR A 192 9.61 -23.22 9.09
CA TYR A 192 8.42 -22.37 9.13
C TYR A 192 7.23 -23.03 8.46
N ASP A 193 6.05 -22.86 9.07
CA ASP A 193 4.79 -23.32 8.51
C ASP A 193 4.28 -22.39 7.39
N ALA A 194 4.71 -21.12 7.41
CA ALA A 194 4.42 -20.15 6.36
C ALA A 194 5.39 -18.95 6.38
N VAL A 195 5.56 -18.33 5.22
CA VAL A 195 6.09 -16.99 5.05
C VAL A 195 4.92 -16.03 4.92
N VAL A 196 4.96 -14.91 5.65
CA VAL A 196 3.90 -13.91 5.65
C VAL A 196 4.49 -12.52 5.39
N VAL A 197 3.98 -11.85 4.37
CA VAL A 197 4.42 -10.50 4.01
C VAL A 197 3.22 -9.56 3.82
N GLY A 198 3.48 -8.25 3.87
CA GLY A 198 2.54 -7.24 3.42
C GLY A 198 2.64 -6.99 1.92
N ALA A 199 2.01 -5.88 1.48
CA ALA A 199 2.11 -5.38 0.13
C ALA A 199 2.08 -3.85 0.12
N ASP A 200 2.84 -3.24 -0.76
CA ASP A 200 2.71 -1.82 -1.09
C ASP A 200 1.77 -1.63 -2.29
N THR A 201 1.91 -2.47 -3.29
CA THR A 201 1.05 -2.50 -4.49
C THR A 201 0.98 -3.94 -5.02
N LEU A 202 -0.16 -4.31 -5.58
CA LEU A 202 -0.33 -5.55 -6.35
C LEU A 202 -0.84 -5.20 -7.73
N ASP A 203 -0.06 -5.52 -8.76
CA ASP A 203 -0.36 -5.16 -10.15
C ASP A 203 -0.02 -6.32 -11.12
N MET A 204 -0.10 -6.05 -12.43
CA MET A 204 0.19 -7.05 -13.47
C MET A 204 1.62 -7.58 -13.46
N TYR A 205 2.55 -6.89 -12.80
CA TYR A 205 3.95 -7.29 -12.67
C TYR A 205 4.23 -8.07 -11.37
N GLY A 206 3.21 -8.24 -10.52
CA GLY A 206 3.28 -8.96 -9.27
C GLY A 206 3.12 -8.09 -8.03
N LEU A 207 3.53 -8.63 -6.90
CA LEU A 207 3.51 -7.97 -5.60
C LEU A 207 4.74 -7.06 -5.44
N ALA A 208 4.52 -5.77 -5.28
CA ALA A 208 5.55 -4.81 -4.88
C ALA A 208 5.62 -4.74 -3.35
N ASN A 209 6.82 -4.97 -2.81
CA ASN A 209 7.09 -4.91 -1.38
C ASN A 209 8.58 -4.63 -1.13
N SER A 210 9.03 -4.69 0.12
CA SER A 210 10.43 -4.50 0.54
C SER A 210 11.39 -5.39 -0.23
N ASP A 211 12.61 -4.92 -0.43
CA ASP A 211 13.72 -5.67 -1.04
C ASP A 211 13.93 -7.03 -0.36
N GLY A 212 14.26 -8.06 -1.14
CA GLY A 212 14.41 -9.44 -0.67
C GLY A 212 13.10 -10.27 -0.63
N THR A 213 11.94 -9.64 -0.85
CA THR A 213 10.65 -10.36 -0.82
C THR A 213 10.55 -11.40 -1.93
N ARG A 214 11.06 -11.12 -3.12
CA ARG A 214 11.07 -12.07 -4.24
C ARG A 214 11.93 -13.29 -3.96
N GLN A 215 13.16 -13.06 -3.50
CA GLN A 215 14.08 -14.16 -3.15
C GLN A 215 13.48 -15.03 -2.04
N LEU A 216 12.82 -14.42 -1.08
CA LEU A 216 12.12 -15.13 -0.01
C LEU A 216 10.96 -15.98 -0.54
N ALA A 217 10.19 -15.46 -1.49
CA ALA A 217 9.10 -16.21 -2.12
C ALA A 217 9.62 -17.38 -2.97
N GLU A 218 10.68 -17.16 -3.77
CA GLU A 218 11.34 -18.20 -4.54
C GLU A 218 11.88 -19.31 -3.63
N LEU A 219 12.53 -18.95 -2.53
CA LEU A 219 13.05 -19.89 -1.53
C LEU A 219 11.92 -20.69 -0.85
N ALA A 220 10.84 -20.02 -0.44
CA ALA A 220 9.68 -20.66 0.14
C ALA A 220 9.07 -21.71 -0.80
N ASN A 221 8.92 -21.36 -2.09
CA ASN A 221 8.43 -22.29 -3.11
C ASN A 221 9.35 -23.50 -3.30
N GLN A 222 10.67 -23.31 -3.34
CA GLN A 222 11.64 -24.40 -3.46
C GLN A 222 11.54 -25.41 -2.30
N HIS A 223 11.19 -24.93 -1.12
CA HIS A 223 11.04 -25.75 0.08
C HIS A 223 9.58 -26.12 0.40
N HIS A 224 8.65 -25.85 -0.51
CA HIS A 224 7.21 -26.11 -0.34
C HIS A 224 6.59 -25.44 0.91
N VAL A 225 7.14 -24.31 1.33
CA VAL A 225 6.60 -23.49 2.41
C VAL A 225 5.59 -22.50 1.82
N PRO A 226 4.35 -22.45 2.30
CA PRO A 226 3.36 -21.49 1.80
C PRO A 226 3.82 -20.03 1.98
N PHE A 227 3.63 -19.23 0.91
CA PHE A 227 3.94 -17.80 0.91
C PHE A 227 2.64 -17.01 0.80
N PHE A 228 2.27 -16.29 1.86
CA PHE A 228 1.03 -15.50 1.93
C PHE A 228 1.32 -14.01 1.89
N ALA A 229 0.64 -13.30 0.99
CA ALA A 229 0.67 -11.84 0.91
C ALA A 229 -0.62 -11.25 1.51
N PHE A 230 -0.49 -10.40 2.53
CA PHE A 230 -1.62 -9.70 3.14
C PHE A 230 -1.78 -8.35 2.43
N CYS A 231 -2.76 -8.28 1.54
CA CYS A 231 -2.94 -7.16 0.63
C CYS A 231 -4.43 -6.84 0.45
N THR A 232 -4.90 -5.78 1.08
CA THR A 232 -6.25 -5.27 0.90
C THR A 232 -6.45 -4.68 -0.50
N SER A 233 -7.69 -4.72 -1.02
CA SER A 233 -7.96 -4.45 -2.44
C SER A 233 -7.67 -3.02 -2.90
N GLU A 234 -7.59 -2.05 -1.99
CA GLU A 234 -7.18 -0.69 -2.36
C GLU A 234 -5.72 -0.58 -2.83
N LYS A 235 -4.92 -1.65 -2.65
CA LYS A 235 -3.54 -1.74 -3.15
C LYS A 235 -3.47 -2.39 -4.54
N PHE A 236 -4.59 -2.92 -5.04
CA PHE A 236 -4.64 -3.53 -6.37
C PHE A 236 -4.65 -2.42 -7.41
N LEU A 237 -3.71 -2.48 -8.35
CA LEU A 237 -3.56 -1.50 -9.40
C LEU A 237 -3.98 -2.11 -10.74
N PRO A 238 -5.12 -1.67 -11.31
CA PRO A 238 -5.69 -2.25 -12.53
C PRO A 238 -4.77 -2.19 -13.74
N ASN A 239 -4.83 -3.20 -14.59
CA ASN A 239 -3.98 -3.33 -15.77
C ASN A 239 -4.09 -2.13 -16.72
N VAL A 240 -5.26 -1.51 -16.83
CA VAL A 240 -5.50 -0.32 -17.67
C VAL A 240 -4.61 0.86 -17.30
N PHE A 241 -4.10 0.91 -16.07
CA PHE A 241 -3.13 1.92 -15.65
C PHE A 241 -1.84 1.85 -16.46
N TYR A 242 -1.40 0.65 -16.86
CA TYR A 242 -0.16 0.43 -17.62
C TYR A 242 -0.40 0.15 -19.11
N THR A 243 -1.43 -0.64 -19.43
CA THR A 243 -1.55 -1.27 -20.76
C THR A 243 -2.29 -0.42 -21.77
N ALA A 244 -3.25 0.37 -21.32
CA ALA A 244 -4.03 1.22 -22.23
C ALA A 244 -3.19 2.37 -22.81
N PRO A 245 -3.55 2.89 -23.99
CA PRO A 245 -2.95 4.10 -24.53
C PRO A 245 -3.10 5.27 -23.55
N LEU A 246 -2.05 6.10 -23.45
CA LEU A 246 -2.09 7.30 -22.61
C LEU A 246 -3.21 8.23 -23.09
N GLN A 247 -4.19 8.50 -22.25
CA GLN A 247 -5.25 9.43 -22.56
C GLN A 247 -4.77 10.87 -22.34
N ALA A 248 -5.07 11.74 -23.31
CA ALA A 248 -4.81 13.17 -23.18
C ALA A 248 -5.69 13.76 -22.07
N ILE A 249 -5.07 14.56 -21.23
CA ILE A 249 -5.77 15.37 -20.23
C ILE A 249 -5.72 16.84 -20.69
N PRO A 250 -6.75 17.64 -20.40
CA PRO A 250 -6.87 19.00 -20.93
C PRO A 250 -5.94 20.01 -20.23
N PHE A 251 -4.77 19.54 -19.71
CA PHE A 251 -3.79 20.37 -19.01
C PHE A 251 -2.42 19.68 -18.91
N ASP A 252 -1.39 20.50 -18.69
CA ASP A 252 -0.02 20.02 -18.55
C ASP A 252 0.29 19.60 -17.10
N ILE A 253 0.95 18.44 -16.92
CA ILE A 253 1.43 17.91 -15.66
C ILE A 253 2.97 17.87 -15.56
N SER A 254 3.70 18.32 -16.59
CA SER A 254 5.16 18.23 -16.67
C SER A 254 5.90 19.09 -15.65
N GLN A 255 5.22 20.01 -14.97
CA GLN A 255 5.80 20.85 -13.91
C GLN A 255 5.93 20.15 -12.54
N SER A 256 5.51 18.90 -12.41
CA SER A 256 5.78 18.10 -11.23
C SER A 256 7.23 17.66 -11.26
N THR A 257 8.11 18.39 -10.57
CA THR A 257 9.51 18.01 -10.38
C THR A 257 9.55 16.75 -9.52
N THR A 258 9.80 15.63 -10.16
CA THR A 258 9.99 14.35 -9.47
C THR A 258 11.37 14.31 -8.82
N ASN A 259 11.44 14.57 -7.53
CA ASN A 259 12.54 14.08 -6.72
C ASN A 259 12.25 12.61 -6.42
N THR A 260 12.70 11.72 -7.28
CA THR A 260 12.49 10.27 -7.13
C THR A 260 13.34 9.78 -5.96
N ILE A 261 12.66 9.36 -4.90
CA ILE A 261 13.31 8.63 -3.82
C ILE A 261 13.45 7.19 -4.31
N HIS A 262 14.69 6.78 -4.56
CA HIS A 262 15.02 5.41 -4.90
C HIS A 262 14.89 4.52 -3.66
N ARG A 263 13.69 4.00 -3.40
CA ARG A 263 13.53 2.80 -2.59
C ARG A 263 13.60 1.62 -3.55
N THR A 264 14.46 0.66 -3.27
CA THR A 264 14.49 -0.60 -4.00
C THR A 264 13.21 -1.36 -3.68
N ILE A 265 12.28 -1.35 -4.62
CA ILE A 265 11.02 -2.11 -4.51
C ILE A 265 11.26 -3.41 -5.24
N ASP A 266 11.11 -4.50 -4.52
CA ASP A 266 11.16 -5.83 -5.09
C ASP A 266 9.80 -6.23 -5.66
N ARG A 267 9.80 -6.95 -6.78
CA ARG A 267 8.59 -7.44 -7.41
C ARG A 267 8.55 -8.96 -7.43
N THR A 268 7.62 -9.49 -6.64
CA THR A 268 7.39 -10.93 -6.55
C THR A 268 6.32 -11.35 -7.54
N PRO A 269 6.62 -12.22 -8.52
CA PRO A 269 5.63 -12.75 -9.45
C PRO A 269 4.46 -13.40 -8.72
N ILE A 270 3.25 -13.21 -9.26
CA ILE A 270 2.02 -13.67 -8.59
C ILE A 270 1.97 -15.20 -8.42
N GLU A 271 2.62 -15.94 -9.30
CA GLU A 271 2.74 -17.41 -9.27
C GLU A 271 3.54 -17.93 -8.08
N HIS A 272 4.37 -17.09 -7.44
CA HIS A 272 5.10 -17.45 -6.23
C HIS A 272 4.29 -17.24 -4.95
N ILE A 273 3.09 -16.67 -5.06
CA ILE A 273 2.22 -16.37 -3.93
C ILE A 273 1.16 -17.46 -3.79
N SER A 274 1.16 -18.18 -2.67
CA SER A 274 0.19 -19.24 -2.40
C SER A 274 -1.24 -18.71 -2.31
N ALA A 275 -1.43 -17.57 -1.66
CA ALA A 275 -2.68 -16.81 -1.67
C ALA A 275 -2.44 -15.35 -1.25
N VAL A 276 -3.27 -14.46 -1.81
CA VAL A 276 -3.37 -13.06 -1.36
C VAL A 276 -4.54 -12.95 -0.39
N ILE A 277 -4.27 -12.55 0.85
CA ILE A 277 -5.28 -12.43 1.90
C ILE A 277 -5.86 -11.02 1.86
N THR A 278 -7.11 -10.93 1.47
CA THR A 278 -7.84 -9.68 1.30
C THR A 278 -9.03 -9.56 2.27
N GLU A 279 -9.71 -8.44 2.27
CA GLU A 279 -10.98 -8.25 2.98
C GLU A 279 -12.11 -9.14 2.46
N ARG A 280 -11.93 -9.77 1.29
CA ARG A 280 -12.89 -10.73 0.69
C ARG A 280 -12.48 -12.18 0.92
N GLY A 281 -11.41 -12.40 1.68
CA GLY A 281 -10.84 -13.71 1.94
C GLY A 281 -9.56 -13.98 1.14
N PRO A 282 -9.04 -15.21 1.24
CA PRO A 282 -7.89 -15.66 0.47
C PRO A 282 -8.23 -15.73 -1.02
N LEU A 283 -7.44 -15.04 -1.85
CA LEU A 283 -7.56 -15.06 -3.31
C LEU A 283 -6.39 -15.82 -3.92
N PRO A 284 -6.65 -16.85 -4.74
CA PRO A 284 -5.61 -17.49 -5.53
C PRO A 284 -5.18 -16.58 -6.69
N ALA A 285 -3.97 -16.81 -7.23
CA ALA A 285 -3.40 -16.01 -8.32
C ALA A 285 -4.36 -15.76 -9.51
N PRO A 286 -5.14 -16.75 -10.05
CA PRO A 286 -6.06 -16.48 -11.14
C PRO A 286 -7.17 -15.47 -10.80
N ALA A 287 -7.67 -15.47 -9.55
CA ALA A 287 -8.70 -14.53 -9.11
C ALA A 287 -8.14 -13.10 -9.01
N VAL A 288 -6.89 -12.96 -8.54
CA VAL A 288 -6.18 -11.67 -8.53
C VAL A 288 -5.99 -11.14 -9.95
N VAL A 289 -5.50 -11.96 -10.87
CA VAL A 289 -5.30 -11.60 -12.27
C VAL A 289 -6.60 -11.16 -12.92
N ALA A 290 -7.71 -11.89 -12.70
CA ALA A 290 -9.03 -11.52 -13.20
C ALA A 290 -9.49 -10.16 -12.66
N TRP A 291 -9.29 -9.90 -11.37
CA TRP A 291 -9.63 -8.60 -10.77
C TRP A 291 -8.85 -7.46 -11.42
N LEU A 292 -7.52 -7.58 -11.53
CA LEU A 292 -6.66 -6.55 -12.14
C LEU A 292 -7.03 -6.27 -13.61
N ALA A 293 -7.49 -7.29 -14.33
CA ALA A 293 -7.86 -7.18 -15.75
C ALA A 293 -9.23 -6.50 -15.97
N THR A 294 -10.16 -6.62 -15.02
CA THR A 294 -11.55 -6.19 -15.20
C THR A 294 -11.87 -4.84 -14.53
N THR A 295 -11.03 -4.38 -13.60
CA THR A 295 -11.26 -3.12 -12.90
C THR A 295 -10.95 -1.93 -13.82
N GLN A 296 -11.85 -0.95 -13.82
CA GLN A 296 -11.72 0.28 -14.59
C GLN A 296 -11.13 1.40 -13.72
N LEU A 297 -10.57 2.40 -14.37
CA LEU A 297 -10.09 3.63 -13.75
C LEU A 297 -10.71 4.85 -14.46
N HIS A 298 -10.72 5.97 -13.75
CA HIS A 298 -11.08 7.24 -14.34
C HIS A 298 -10.16 7.56 -15.55
N PRO A 299 -10.70 8.11 -16.66
CA PRO A 299 -9.93 8.35 -17.89
C PRO A 299 -8.61 9.09 -17.69
N TRP A 300 -8.52 10.00 -16.72
CA TRP A 300 -7.29 10.74 -16.44
C TRP A 300 -6.15 9.87 -15.86
N LEU A 301 -6.44 8.69 -15.37
CA LEU A 301 -5.46 7.76 -14.81
C LEU A 301 -5.04 6.66 -15.80
N ILE A 302 -5.82 6.43 -16.85
CA ILE A 302 -5.58 5.36 -17.82
C ILE A 302 -4.27 5.58 -18.58
N GLY A 303 -3.44 4.54 -18.66
CA GLY A 303 -2.16 4.52 -19.38
C GLY A 303 -1.01 5.28 -18.70
N ARG A 304 -1.24 5.88 -17.52
CA ARG A 304 -0.24 6.74 -16.86
C ARG A 304 0.87 5.99 -16.18
N GLY A 305 0.71 4.72 -15.90
CA GLY A 305 1.76 3.91 -15.27
C GLY A 305 3.06 3.88 -16.07
N ARG A 306 3.01 4.10 -17.39
CA ARG A 306 4.19 4.17 -18.26
C ARG A 306 5.07 5.40 -18.03
N SER A 307 4.50 6.46 -17.45
CA SER A 307 5.22 7.70 -17.14
C SER A 307 5.81 7.70 -15.71
N LEU A 308 5.56 6.66 -14.93
CA LEU A 308 6.22 6.48 -13.65
C LEU A 308 7.63 5.92 -13.87
N PRO A 309 8.62 6.32 -13.05
CA PRO A 309 9.95 5.72 -13.12
C PRO A 309 9.84 4.21 -12.93
N THR A 310 10.26 3.46 -13.91
CA THR A 310 10.47 2.02 -13.80
C THR A 310 11.79 1.81 -13.05
N THR A 311 11.73 1.73 -11.75
CA THR A 311 12.83 1.13 -10.99
C THR A 311 12.70 -0.38 -11.15
N LEU A 312 13.41 -0.91 -12.15
CA LEU A 312 13.73 -2.32 -12.26
C LEU A 312 14.81 -2.67 -11.24
#